data_0badb23562b8135bbd7f200c828469be
#
_entry.id   0badb23562b8135bbd7f200c828469be
#
_cell.length_a   1.000
_cell.length_b   1.000
_cell.length_c   1.000
_cell.angle_alpha   90.00
_cell.angle_beta   90.00
_cell.angle_gamma   90.00
#
_symmetry.space_group_name_H-M   'P 1'
#
loop_
_entity.id
_entity.type
_entity.pdbx_description
1 polymer ?
#
loop_
_entity_poly.entity_id
_entity_poly.type
_entity_poly.pdbx_seq_one_letter_code
_entity_poly.pdbx_strand_id
1 'polypeptide(L)'
;KRQLEGSITLGVFAAVLTAMGEALDDSEALYMTLQKMRWGTNVVSHFLRFMRLEEEHDPPKSKEINGDNCIRFENVSFTYPGSEHCILKNVSFEIKGGEHIALVGVNGAGKSTIIKLLCRLYRPQSGRIVVNGIDLQEFSQEQLQKLFSVVFQDYNRFYLTLRENVAAGALERKEDDESVRKALRMAGIENEKLLMELDLPLGKLEEQGIELSGGQWQRIAIARAYFTDSEFVILDEPTSALDPIAENAMYENIASILTQKSCIFISHRLASAKMADRILVLSKGQIQEEGSHAELMERGGIYADMYRMQSSWYENHGSERECDEENRKYI
;
A
#
# COMPACT_ATOMS: atom_id res chain seq x y z
N LYS A 1 -37.40 63.23 10.79
CA LYS A 1 -37.78 64.62 10.44
C LYS A 1 -39.31 64.77 10.36
N ARG A 2 -40.05 63.98 9.54
CA ARG A 2 -41.52 64.08 9.36
C ARG A 2 -42.29 63.87 10.68
N GLN A 3 -41.80 63.07 11.63
CA GLN A 3 -42.42 62.88 12.93
C GLN A 3 -42.41 64.16 13.79
N LEU A 4 -41.36 64.95 13.67
CA LEU A 4 -41.24 66.22 14.32
C LEU A 4 -42.19 67.31 13.73
N GLU A 5 -42.65 67.10 12.49
CA GLU A 5 -43.64 67.96 11.79
C GLU A 5 -45.11 67.45 12.05
N GLY A 6 -45.33 66.46 12.95
CA GLY A 6 -46.67 65.97 13.31
C GLY A 6 -47.36 65.16 12.23
N SER A 7 -46.68 64.81 11.14
CA SER A 7 -47.27 64.10 9.99
C SER A 7 -47.29 62.58 10.18
N ILE A 8 -46.58 62.01 11.17
CA ILE A 8 -46.56 60.56 11.48
C ILE A 8 -46.72 60.39 12.98
N THR A 9 -47.70 59.59 13.40
CA THR A 9 -47.90 59.22 14.81
C THR A 9 -46.83 58.25 15.30
N LEU A 10 -46.51 58.26 16.61
CA LEU A 10 -45.58 57.34 17.23
C LEU A 10 -45.93 55.85 16.94
N GLY A 11 -47.24 55.55 16.93
CA GLY A 11 -47.73 54.18 16.62
C GLY A 11 -47.40 53.73 15.18
N VAL A 12 -47.60 54.64 14.20
CA VAL A 12 -47.25 54.31 12.78
C VAL A 12 -45.73 54.12 12.64
N PHE A 13 -44.93 54.95 13.33
CA PHE A 13 -43.49 54.79 13.29
C PHE A 13 -43.03 53.46 13.90
N ALA A 14 -43.57 53.06 15.04
CA ALA A 14 -43.28 51.78 15.67
C ALA A 14 -43.70 50.62 14.78
N ALA A 15 -44.92 50.66 14.19
CA ALA A 15 -45.39 49.60 13.26
C ALA A 15 -44.49 49.44 12.05
N VAL A 16 -43.96 50.55 11.46
CA VAL A 16 -43.04 50.48 10.35
C VAL A 16 -41.70 49.83 10.73
N LEU A 17 -41.16 50.20 11.94
CA LEU A 17 -39.94 49.57 12.43
C LEU A 17 -40.13 48.07 12.67
N THR A 18 -41.21 47.66 13.28
CA THR A 18 -41.51 46.21 13.48
C THR A 18 -41.62 45.48 12.15
N ALA A 19 -42.38 46.00 11.20
CA ALA A 19 -42.52 45.39 9.88
C ALA A 19 -41.20 45.31 9.12
N MET A 20 -40.32 46.32 9.29
CA MET A 20 -38.96 46.25 8.72
C MET A 20 -38.09 45.16 9.40
N GLY A 21 -38.21 44.97 10.72
CA GLY A 21 -37.53 43.89 11.44
C GLY A 21 -37.99 42.50 10.96
N GLU A 22 -39.33 42.33 10.92
CA GLU A 22 -39.92 41.05 10.42
C GLU A 22 -39.49 40.74 8.97
N ALA A 23 -39.45 41.76 8.11
CA ALA A 23 -38.98 41.56 6.72
C ALA A 23 -37.49 41.18 6.62
N LEU A 24 -36.67 41.69 7.53
CA LEU A 24 -35.24 41.29 7.59
C LEU A 24 -35.10 39.83 8.10
N ASP A 25 -35.82 39.47 9.16
CA ASP A 25 -35.83 38.12 9.72
C ASP A 25 -36.34 37.10 8.69
N ASP A 26 -37.40 37.41 7.98
CA ASP A 26 -37.94 36.56 6.90
C ASP A 26 -36.95 36.37 5.72
N SER A 27 -36.20 37.47 5.38
CA SER A 27 -35.19 37.40 4.33
C SER A 27 -33.99 36.52 4.74
N GLU A 28 -33.59 36.60 6.01
CA GLU A 28 -32.54 35.73 6.57
C GLU A 28 -33.01 34.27 6.61
N ALA A 29 -34.24 33.98 7.04
CA ALA A 29 -34.82 32.66 7.05
C ALA A 29 -34.90 32.05 5.64
N LEU A 30 -35.28 32.84 4.63
CA LEU A 30 -35.27 32.45 3.24
C LEU A 30 -33.87 32.09 2.77
N TYR A 31 -32.88 32.94 3.05
CA TYR A 31 -31.49 32.69 2.70
C TYR A 31 -30.97 31.39 3.30
N MET A 32 -31.21 31.16 4.60
CA MET A 32 -30.80 29.94 5.29
C MET A 32 -31.48 28.70 4.70
N THR A 33 -32.74 28.83 4.30
CA THR A 33 -33.50 27.73 3.68
C THR A 33 -32.92 27.38 2.30
N LEU A 34 -32.61 28.37 1.47
CA LEU A 34 -31.95 28.17 0.18
C LEU A 34 -30.57 27.53 0.33
N GLN A 35 -29.79 27.92 1.32
CA GLN A 35 -28.49 27.31 1.64
C GLN A 35 -28.67 25.82 2.00
N LYS A 36 -29.64 25.47 2.87
CA LYS A 36 -29.92 24.09 3.26
C LYS A 36 -30.36 23.24 2.02
N MET A 37 -31.22 23.81 1.16
CA MET A 37 -31.65 23.14 -0.06
C MET A 37 -30.44 22.88 -1.00
N ARG A 38 -29.56 23.86 -1.20
CA ARG A 38 -28.36 23.69 -2.00
C ARG A 38 -27.42 22.63 -1.45
N TRP A 39 -27.22 22.62 -0.14
CA TRP A 39 -26.44 21.58 0.54
C TRP A 39 -27.07 20.19 0.35
N GLY A 40 -28.38 20.08 0.59
CA GLY A 40 -29.13 18.83 0.39
C GLY A 40 -29.03 18.30 -1.05
N THR A 41 -29.15 19.19 -2.04
CA THR A 41 -29.01 18.83 -3.46
C THR A 41 -27.62 18.28 -3.76
N ASN A 42 -26.57 18.86 -3.20
CA ASN A 42 -25.20 18.36 -3.37
C ASN A 42 -25.05 16.96 -2.77
N VAL A 43 -25.52 16.73 -1.54
CA VAL A 43 -25.46 15.42 -0.89
C VAL A 43 -26.21 14.36 -1.72
N VAL A 44 -27.42 14.68 -2.17
CA VAL A 44 -28.21 13.78 -3.00
C VAL A 44 -27.52 13.51 -4.35
N SER A 45 -26.91 14.52 -4.97
CA SER A 45 -26.18 14.33 -6.23
C SER A 45 -24.99 13.40 -6.09
N HIS A 46 -24.22 13.52 -4.99
CA HIS A 46 -23.12 12.59 -4.68
C HIS A 46 -23.63 11.17 -4.42
N PHE A 47 -24.72 11.03 -3.67
CA PHE A 47 -25.35 9.73 -3.44
C PHE A 47 -25.85 9.09 -4.74
N LEU A 48 -26.55 9.84 -5.58
CA LEU A 48 -27.00 9.34 -6.88
C LEU A 48 -25.83 8.98 -7.81
N ARG A 49 -24.73 9.73 -7.75
CA ARG A 49 -23.51 9.40 -8.50
C ARG A 49 -22.91 8.09 -8.00
N PHE A 50 -22.85 7.89 -6.69
CA PHE A 50 -22.42 6.63 -6.09
C PHE A 50 -23.32 5.46 -6.54
N MET A 51 -24.65 5.61 -6.47
CA MET A 51 -25.60 4.58 -6.90
C MET A 51 -25.58 4.27 -8.41
N ARG A 52 -24.96 5.14 -9.22
CA ARG A 52 -24.78 4.95 -10.67
C ARG A 52 -23.40 4.40 -11.04
N LEU A 53 -22.55 4.15 -10.05
CA LEU A 53 -21.30 3.44 -10.32
C LEU A 53 -21.65 2.06 -10.87
N GLU A 54 -21.08 1.75 -12.01
CA GLU A 54 -21.20 0.40 -12.57
C GLU A 54 -20.52 -0.59 -11.62
N GLU A 55 -21.23 -1.65 -11.28
CA GLU A 55 -20.64 -2.76 -10.54
C GLU A 55 -19.57 -3.39 -11.46
N GLU A 56 -18.37 -3.49 -10.95
CA GLU A 56 -17.33 -4.23 -11.65
C GLU A 56 -17.69 -5.72 -11.55
N HIS A 57 -18.23 -6.28 -12.65
CA HIS A 57 -18.56 -7.68 -12.70
C HIS A 57 -17.26 -8.50 -12.65
N ASP A 58 -17.14 -9.30 -11.60
CA ASP A 58 -16.05 -10.25 -11.49
C ASP A 58 -16.23 -11.32 -12.59
N PRO A 59 -15.20 -11.62 -13.38
CA PRO A 59 -15.30 -12.66 -14.39
C PRO A 59 -15.71 -14.00 -13.76
N PRO A 60 -16.47 -14.84 -14.44
CA PRO A 60 -16.72 -16.20 -13.97
C PRO A 60 -15.37 -16.89 -13.73
N LYS A 61 -15.29 -17.73 -12.70
CA LYS A 61 -14.06 -18.45 -12.37
C LYS A 61 -13.44 -19.04 -13.65
N SER A 62 -12.25 -18.58 -13.99
CA SER A 62 -11.51 -19.13 -15.11
C SER A 62 -11.15 -20.60 -14.85
N LYS A 63 -10.72 -21.30 -15.89
CA LYS A 63 -10.26 -22.69 -15.80
C LYS A 63 -9.21 -22.84 -14.70
N GLU A 64 -9.06 -24.08 -14.18
CA GLU A 64 -8.03 -24.40 -13.19
C GLU A 64 -6.68 -23.80 -13.57
N ILE A 65 -6.07 -23.12 -12.60
CA ILE A 65 -4.78 -22.47 -12.77
C ILE A 65 -3.72 -23.58 -12.69
N ASN A 66 -3.46 -24.23 -13.82
CA ASN A 66 -2.37 -25.19 -13.95
C ASN A 66 -1.29 -24.54 -14.82
N GLY A 67 -0.12 -24.26 -14.25
CA GLY A 67 0.97 -23.62 -15.00
C GLY A 67 2.27 -23.57 -14.23
N ASP A 68 3.30 -23.06 -14.88
CA ASP A 68 4.68 -22.98 -14.37
C ASP A 68 4.92 -21.80 -13.41
N ASN A 69 3.86 -21.26 -12.80
CA ASN A 69 3.91 -20.08 -11.93
C ASN A 69 4.67 -18.91 -12.56
N CYS A 70 4.29 -18.56 -13.78
CA CYS A 70 4.94 -17.53 -14.59
C CYS A 70 4.06 -16.28 -14.70
N ILE A 71 4.64 -15.10 -14.50
CA ILE A 71 3.99 -13.82 -14.78
C ILE A 71 4.70 -13.15 -15.96
N ARG A 72 3.92 -12.64 -16.93
CA ARG A 72 4.46 -11.92 -18.08
C ARG A 72 3.76 -10.59 -18.28
N PHE A 73 4.54 -9.53 -18.34
CA PHE A 73 4.12 -8.21 -18.80
C PHE A 73 4.41 -8.11 -20.30
N GLU A 74 3.42 -7.78 -21.09
CA GLU A 74 3.54 -7.66 -22.55
C GLU A 74 3.15 -6.25 -22.98
N ASN A 75 4.16 -5.41 -23.25
CA ASN A 75 4.02 -4.02 -23.75
C ASN A 75 3.08 -3.14 -22.92
N VAL A 76 3.14 -3.26 -21.59
CA VAL A 76 2.23 -2.60 -20.66
C VAL A 76 2.53 -1.12 -20.56
N SER A 77 1.52 -0.29 -20.83
CA SER A 77 1.56 1.16 -20.57
C SER A 77 0.42 1.57 -19.65
N PHE A 78 0.71 2.53 -18.77
CA PHE A 78 -0.26 2.94 -17.75
C PHE A 78 -0.12 4.40 -17.33
N THR A 79 -1.28 5.07 -17.21
CA THR A 79 -1.46 6.42 -16.66
C THR A 79 -2.57 6.37 -15.60
N TYR A 80 -2.37 7.01 -14.45
CA TYR A 80 -3.42 7.08 -13.43
C TYR A 80 -4.63 7.89 -13.92
N PRO A 81 -5.86 7.50 -13.54
CA PRO A 81 -7.05 8.29 -13.83
C PRO A 81 -6.89 9.74 -13.36
N GLY A 82 -7.20 10.71 -14.23
CA GLY A 82 -7.08 12.12 -13.93
C GLY A 82 -5.67 12.71 -14.03
N SER A 83 -4.67 11.93 -14.44
CA SER A 83 -3.31 12.39 -14.73
C SER A 83 -3.04 12.36 -16.24
N GLU A 84 -2.24 13.30 -16.72
CA GLU A 84 -1.70 13.27 -18.09
C GLU A 84 -0.34 12.55 -18.15
N HIS A 85 0.23 12.21 -16.99
CA HIS A 85 1.58 11.65 -16.90
C HIS A 85 1.54 10.13 -17.06
N CYS A 86 2.15 9.62 -18.13
CA CYS A 86 2.32 8.20 -18.38
C CYS A 86 3.40 7.65 -17.43
N ILE A 87 2.99 6.79 -16.49
CA ILE A 87 3.88 6.22 -15.46
C ILE A 87 4.66 5.02 -15.98
N LEU A 88 4.01 4.11 -16.71
CA LEU A 88 4.66 2.96 -17.34
C LEU A 88 4.53 3.09 -18.86
N LYS A 89 5.63 2.85 -19.57
CA LYS A 89 5.74 3.06 -21.02
C LYS A 89 6.28 1.79 -21.66
N ASN A 90 5.37 1.01 -22.25
CA ASN A 90 5.72 -0.19 -23.01
C ASN A 90 6.63 -1.17 -22.22
N VAL A 91 6.25 -1.45 -20.96
CA VAL A 91 6.99 -2.32 -20.06
C VAL A 91 6.75 -3.77 -20.42
N SER A 92 7.83 -4.53 -20.64
CA SER A 92 7.79 -5.96 -20.90
C SER A 92 8.85 -6.66 -20.10
N PHE A 93 8.46 -7.70 -19.35
CA PHE A 93 9.34 -8.60 -18.62
C PHE A 93 8.58 -9.87 -18.24
N GLU A 94 9.30 -10.89 -17.84
CA GLU A 94 8.75 -12.16 -17.39
C GLU A 94 9.31 -12.51 -16.01
N ILE A 95 8.51 -13.13 -15.16
CA ILE A 95 8.90 -13.70 -13.87
C ILE A 95 8.63 -15.20 -13.96
N LYS A 96 9.65 -16.01 -13.74
CA LYS A 96 9.56 -17.47 -13.78
C LYS A 96 9.13 -18.04 -12.43
N GLY A 97 8.55 -19.22 -12.44
CA GLY A 97 8.18 -19.94 -11.23
C GLY A 97 9.39 -20.16 -10.30
N GLY A 98 9.23 -19.82 -9.02
CA GLY A 98 10.28 -19.91 -8.02
C GLY A 98 11.37 -18.82 -8.12
N GLU A 99 11.26 -17.86 -9.04
CA GLU A 99 12.24 -16.79 -9.22
C GLU A 99 11.99 -15.66 -8.22
N HIS A 100 13.08 -15.15 -7.61
CA HIS A 100 13.06 -13.95 -6.76
C HIS A 100 13.53 -12.74 -7.55
N ILE A 101 12.65 -11.77 -7.75
CA ILE A 101 12.98 -10.55 -8.51
C ILE A 101 12.98 -9.33 -7.60
N ALA A 102 14.02 -8.50 -7.73
CA ALA A 102 14.07 -7.17 -7.15
C ALA A 102 13.68 -6.11 -8.19
N LEU A 103 12.68 -5.27 -7.86
CA LEU A 103 12.37 -4.06 -8.61
C LEU A 103 13.08 -2.87 -7.97
N VAL A 104 14.05 -2.30 -8.66
CA VAL A 104 14.82 -1.14 -8.18
C VAL A 104 14.63 0.06 -9.10
N GLY A 105 14.88 1.26 -8.58
CA GLY A 105 14.75 2.50 -9.34
C GLY A 105 14.43 3.70 -8.44
N VAL A 106 14.57 4.89 -8.98
CA VAL A 106 14.30 6.14 -8.25
C VAL A 106 12.81 6.25 -7.84
N ASN A 107 12.53 7.13 -6.88
CA ASN A 107 11.15 7.40 -6.47
C ASN A 107 10.33 7.90 -7.67
N GLY A 108 9.09 7.42 -7.79
CA GLY A 108 8.21 7.76 -8.91
C GLY A 108 8.52 7.02 -10.22
N ALA A 109 9.48 6.09 -10.27
CA ALA A 109 9.80 5.33 -11.49
C ALA A 109 8.65 4.40 -11.95
N GLY A 110 7.68 4.07 -11.07
CA GLY A 110 6.55 3.22 -11.39
C GLY A 110 6.57 1.83 -10.70
N LYS A 111 7.48 1.59 -9.74
CA LYS A 111 7.61 0.30 -9.06
C LYS A 111 6.31 -0.16 -8.38
N SER A 112 5.75 0.62 -7.48
CA SER A 112 4.48 0.30 -6.81
C SER A 112 3.29 0.30 -7.77
N THR A 113 3.41 0.95 -8.94
CA THR A 113 2.40 0.87 -10.00
C THR A 113 2.34 -0.53 -10.62
N ILE A 114 3.49 -1.17 -10.83
CA ILE A 114 3.55 -2.57 -11.29
C ILE A 114 2.79 -3.49 -10.31
N ILE A 115 3.00 -3.32 -9.00
CA ILE A 115 2.26 -4.10 -7.98
C ILE A 115 0.76 -3.84 -8.06
N LYS A 116 0.35 -2.57 -8.15
CA LYS A 116 -1.07 -2.21 -8.24
C LYS A 116 -1.76 -2.78 -9.48
N LEU A 117 -1.04 -2.91 -10.59
CA LEU A 117 -1.53 -3.57 -11.79
C LEU A 117 -1.63 -5.09 -11.60
N LEU A 118 -0.65 -5.74 -10.95
CA LEU A 118 -0.69 -7.15 -10.61
C LEU A 118 -1.87 -7.49 -9.67
N CYS A 119 -2.15 -6.63 -8.70
CA CYS A 119 -3.31 -6.76 -7.82
C CYS A 119 -4.65 -6.43 -8.51
N ARG A 120 -4.64 -6.09 -9.81
CA ARG A 120 -5.80 -5.62 -10.58
C ARG A 120 -6.53 -4.45 -9.93
N LEU A 121 -5.82 -3.63 -9.12
CA LEU A 121 -6.38 -2.37 -8.58
C LEU A 121 -6.54 -1.32 -9.69
N TYR A 122 -5.82 -1.49 -10.79
CA TYR A 122 -5.94 -0.71 -12.02
C TYR A 122 -5.78 -1.63 -13.22
N ARG A 123 -6.31 -1.18 -14.37
CA ARG A 123 -6.15 -1.86 -15.67
C ARG A 123 -5.12 -1.12 -16.52
N PRO A 124 -4.22 -1.81 -17.24
CA PRO A 124 -3.32 -1.16 -18.18
C PRO A 124 -4.10 -0.50 -19.32
N GLN A 125 -3.59 0.63 -19.82
CA GLN A 125 -4.19 1.31 -20.99
C GLN A 125 -3.84 0.62 -22.29
N SER A 126 -2.66 0.02 -22.37
CA SER A 126 -2.23 -0.82 -23.50
C SER A 126 -1.35 -1.96 -23.00
N GLY A 127 -1.23 -2.99 -23.82
CA GLY A 127 -0.57 -4.23 -23.44
C GLY A 127 -1.45 -5.09 -22.54
N ARG A 128 -0.88 -6.16 -21.99
CA ARG A 128 -1.57 -7.08 -21.08
C ARG A 128 -0.60 -7.69 -20.07
N ILE A 129 -1.17 -8.23 -19.00
CA ILE A 129 -0.45 -8.99 -17.98
C ILE A 129 -1.01 -10.42 -18.02
N VAL A 130 -0.14 -11.37 -18.16
CA VAL A 130 -0.50 -12.78 -18.30
C VAL A 130 0.09 -13.55 -17.12
N VAL A 131 -0.73 -14.36 -16.45
CA VAL A 131 -0.31 -15.24 -15.35
C VAL A 131 -0.66 -16.67 -15.76
N ASN A 132 0.33 -17.54 -15.77
CA ASN A 132 0.15 -18.96 -16.18
C ASN A 132 -0.54 -19.12 -17.55
N GLY A 133 -0.26 -18.20 -18.49
CA GLY A 133 -0.85 -18.21 -19.83
C GLY A 133 -2.25 -17.60 -19.96
N ILE A 134 -2.85 -17.14 -18.86
CA ILE A 134 -4.19 -16.54 -18.80
C ILE A 134 -4.04 -15.02 -18.57
N ASP A 135 -4.83 -14.20 -19.27
CA ASP A 135 -4.84 -12.76 -19.03
C ASP A 135 -5.33 -12.46 -17.60
N LEU A 136 -4.62 -11.55 -16.90
CA LEU A 136 -4.94 -11.18 -15.53
C LEU A 136 -6.38 -10.67 -15.36
N GLN A 137 -6.97 -10.11 -16.42
CA GLN A 137 -8.34 -9.61 -16.42
C GLN A 137 -9.39 -10.72 -16.42
N GLU A 138 -9.02 -11.95 -16.77
CA GLU A 138 -9.91 -13.12 -16.80
C GLU A 138 -10.03 -13.84 -15.45
N PHE A 139 -9.16 -13.50 -14.48
CA PHE A 139 -9.22 -14.09 -13.14
C PHE A 139 -10.33 -13.47 -12.31
N SER A 140 -11.03 -14.29 -11.51
CA SER A 140 -11.92 -13.77 -10.48
C SER A 140 -11.11 -13.15 -9.33
N GLN A 141 -11.74 -12.28 -8.52
CA GLN A 141 -11.08 -11.67 -7.35
C GLN A 141 -10.61 -12.74 -6.36
N GLU A 142 -11.40 -13.79 -6.14
CA GLU A 142 -11.04 -14.93 -5.28
C GLU A 142 -9.78 -15.65 -5.79
N GLN A 143 -9.65 -15.83 -7.11
CA GLN A 143 -8.47 -16.45 -7.72
C GLN A 143 -7.23 -15.58 -7.56
N LEU A 144 -7.35 -14.25 -7.73
CA LEU A 144 -6.24 -13.31 -7.53
C LEU A 144 -5.76 -13.30 -6.08
N GLN A 145 -6.66 -13.36 -5.11
CA GLN A 145 -6.32 -13.44 -3.68
C GLN A 145 -5.57 -14.74 -3.33
N LYS A 146 -5.83 -15.83 -4.03
CA LYS A 146 -5.09 -17.08 -3.86
C LYS A 146 -3.73 -17.07 -4.56
N LEU A 147 -3.63 -16.35 -5.69
CA LEU A 147 -2.37 -16.22 -6.44
C LEU A 147 -1.35 -15.31 -5.76
N PHE A 148 -1.81 -14.16 -5.25
CA PHE A 148 -0.94 -13.11 -4.76
C PHE A 148 -1.11 -12.84 -3.26
N SER A 149 -0.01 -12.85 -2.54
CA SER A 149 0.08 -12.30 -1.19
C SER A 149 0.92 -11.02 -1.24
N VAL A 150 0.37 -9.91 -0.75
CA VAL A 150 0.98 -8.59 -0.90
C VAL A 150 1.16 -7.90 0.43
N VAL A 151 2.38 -7.44 0.70
CA VAL A 151 2.68 -6.52 1.80
C VAL A 151 2.99 -5.16 1.17
N PHE A 152 2.08 -4.21 1.35
CA PHE A 152 2.28 -2.83 0.91
C PHE A 152 3.14 -2.04 1.90
N GLN A 153 3.77 -0.98 1.42
CA GLN A 153 4.57 -0.05 2.24
C GLN A 153 3.74 0.56 3.38
N ASP A 154 2.50 0.93 3.09
CA ASP A 154 1.50 1.45 4.02
C ASP A 154 0.55 0.34 4.50
N TYR A 155 1.12 -0.68 5.15
CA TYR A 155 0.33 -1.81 5.66
C TYR A 155 -0.70 -1.39 6.71
N ASN A 156 -1.90 -1.97 6.61
CA ASN A 156 -2.99 -1.70 7.54
C ASN A 156 -2.74 -2.33 8.92
N ARG A 157 -3.00 -1.55 9.96
CA ARG A 157 -3.04 -1.98 11.36
C ARG A 157 -4.48 -2.25 11.73
N PHE A 158 -4.85 -3.52 11.81
CA PHE A 158 -6.19 -3.88 12.25
C PHE A 158 -6.21 -4.00 13.77
N TYR A 159 -7.07 -3.21 14.42
CA TYR A 159 -7.32 -3.28 15.86
C TYR A 159 -8.22 -4.48 16.17
N LEU A 160 -7.73 -5.66 15.89
CA LEU A 160 -8.31 -6.97 16.07
C LEU A 160 -7.35 -7.81 16.91
N THR A 161 -7.67 -9.08 17.18
CA THR A 161 -6.75 -9.98 17.85
C THR A 161 -5.51 -10.28 16.98
N LEU A 162 -4.44 -10.79 17.62
CA LEU A 162 -3.23 -11.20 16.89
C LEU A 162 -3.56 -12.29 15.88
N ARG A 163 -4.37 -13.28 16.26
CA ARG A 163 -4.90 -14.34 15.38
C ARG A 163 -5.59 -13.77 14.15
N GLU A 164 -6.56 -12.90 14.35
CA GLU A 164 -7.33 -12.29 13.26
C GLU A 164 -6.47 -11.44 12.34
N ASN A 165 -5.47 -10.76 12.90
CA ASN A 165 -4.51 -10.02 12.11
C ASN A 165 -3.70 -10.92 11.17
N VAL A 166 -3.21 -12.05 11.65
CA VAL A 166 -2.44 -13.00 10.81
C VAL A 166 -3.35 -13.68 9.81
N ALA A 167 -4.54 -14.12 10.26
CA ALA A 167 -5.49 -14.84 9.44
C ALA A 167 -6.26 -13.98 8.43
N ALA A 168 -6.08 -12.65 8.41
CA ALA A 168 -6.78 -11.76 7.48
C ALA A 168 -6.60 -12.11 5.99
N GLY A 169 -5.52 -12.82 5.64
CA GLY A 169 -5.27 -13.30 4.27
C GLY A 169 -5.93 -14.64 3.93
N ALA A 170 -6.37 -15.44 4.94
CA ALA A 170 -6.95 -16.77 4.76
C ALA A 170 -7.86 -17.10 5.95
N LEU A 171 -9.02 -16.45 6.01
CA LEU A 171 -9.96 -16.49 7.13
C LEU A 171 -10.47 -17.91 7.43
N GLU A 172 -10.56 -18.77 6.44
CA GLU A 172 -10.97 -20.17 6.58
C GLU A 172 -10.02 -21.01 7.44
N ARG A 173 -8.77 -20.56 7.59
CA ARG A 173 -7.72 -21.22 8.39
C ARG A 173 -7.45 -20.53 9.73
N LYS A 174 -8.28 -19.57 10.11
CA LYS A 174 -8.05 -18.72 11.30
C LYS A 174 -7.90 -19.53 12.60
N GLU A 175 -8.53 -20.70 12.72
CA GLU A 175 -8.46 -21.57 13.91
C GLU A 175 -7.23 -22.52 13.91
N ASP A 176 -6.39 -22.46 12.88
CA ASP A 176 -5.13 -23.23 12.81
C ASP A 176 -4.01 -22.51 13.57
N ASP A 177 -3.99 -22.71 14.89
CA ASP A 177 -3.03 -22.10 15.81
C ASP A 177 -1.58 -22.39 15.45
N GLU A 178 -1.29 -23.59 14.95
CA GLU A 178 0.08 -23.98 14.63
C GLU A 178 0.59 -23.19 13.42
N SER A 179 -0.24 -23.07 12.37
CA SER A 179 0.07 -22.26 11.18
C SER A 179 0.18 -20.78 11.52
N VAL A 180 -0.68 -20.25 12.41
CA VAL A 180 -0.58 -18.85 12.88
C VAL A 180 0.75 -18.61 13.60
N ARG A 181 1.11 -19.47 14.56
CA ARG A 181 2.39 -19.36 15.29
C ARG A 181 3.59 -19.54 14.35
N LYS A 182 3.51 -20.46 13.40
CA LYS A 182 4.54 -20.65 12.39
C LYS A 182 4.75 -19.36 11.59
N ALA A 183 3.68 -18.76 11.05
CA ALA A 183 3.75 -17.51 10.30
C ALA A 183 4.36 -16.36 11.12
N LEU A 184 4.01 -16.24 12.40
CA LEU A 184 4.56 -15.23 13.31
C LEU A 184 6.06 -15.43 13.53
N ARG A 185 6.51 -16.68 13.80
CA ARG A 185 7.94 -16.99 13.95
C ARG A 185 8.73 -16.71 12.68
N MET A 186 8.19 -17.11 11.53
CA MET A 186 8.77 -16.82 10.21
C MET A 186 8.93 -15.32 9.95
N ALA A 187 8.00 -14.51 10.46
CA ALA A 187 8.09 -13.04 10.39
C ALA A 187 9.04 -12.44 11.46
N GLY A 188 9.73 -13.27 12.25
CA GLY A 188 10.68 -12.82 13.28
C GLY A 188 10.03 -12.34 14.57
N ILE A 189 8.80 -12.79 14.88
CA ILE A 189 8.17 -12.56 16.18
C ILE A 189 8.55 -13.70 17.11
N GLU A 190 9.47 -13.42 18.03
CA GLU A 190 10.01 -14.38 18.99
C GLU A 190 9.44 -14.20 20.41
N ASN A 191 8.56 -13.19 20.60
CA ASN A 191 7.98 -12.91 21.90
C ASN A 191 7.04 -14.04 22.33
N GLU A 192 7.48 -14.88 23.26
CA GLU A 192 6.75 -16.03 23.77
C GLU A 192 5.33 -15.68 24.25
N LYS A 193 5.15 -14.52 24.89
CA LYS A 193 3.83 -14.07 25.35
C LYS A 193 2.87 -13.86 24.18
N LEU A 194 3.32 -13.21 23.09
CA LEU A 194 2.51 -13.02 21.89
C LEU A 194 2.22 -14.35 21.18
N LEU A 195 3.15 -15.28 21.20
CA LEU A 195 2.97 -16.60 20.58
C LEU A 195 2.04 -17.51 21.39
N MET A 196 1.92 -17.30 22.71
CA MET A 196 1.01 -18.08 23.56
C MET A 196 -0.42 -17.53 23.57
N GLU A 197 -0.59 -16.24 23.48
CA GLU A 197 -1.87 -15.55 23.61
C GLU A 197 -2.33 -14.98 22.24
N LEU A 198 -2.72 -15.86 21.31
CA LEU A 198 -3.10 -15.45 19.94
C LEU A 198 -4.37 -14.57 19.89
N ASP A 199 -5.25 -14.71 20.89
CA ASP A 199 -6.50 -13.94 20.96
C ASP A 199 -6.34 -12.60 21.70
N LEU A 200 -5.11 -12.17 21.91
CA LEU A 200 -4.78 -10.90 22.53
C LEU A 200 -5.18 -9.74 21.60
N PRO A 201 -6.00 -8.78 22.06
CA PRO A 201 -6.37 -7.61 21.28
C PRO A 201 -5.15 -6.72 21.01
N LEU A 202 -5.02 -6.24 19.78
CA LEU A 202 -3.94 -5.31 19.38
C LEU A 202 -4.45 -3.87 19.34
N GLY A 203 -3.62 -2.95 19.86
CA GLY A 203 -3.95 -1.52 19.97
C GLY A 203 -4.68 -1.17 21.27
N LYS A 204 -4.94 0.13 21.46
CA LYS A 204 -5.52 0.69 22.70
C LYS A 204 -7.03 0.89 22.66
N LEU A 205 -7.75 0.25 21.76
CA LEU A 205 -9.22 0.35 21.72
C LEU A 205 -9.88 -0.40 22.88
N GLU A 206 -9.24 -1.44 23.40
CA GLU A 206 -9.68 -2.22 24.54
C GLU A 206 -8.72 -2.03 25.72
N GLU A 207 -9.25 -2.12 26.97
CA GLU A 207 -8.44 -1.95 28.19
C GLU A 207 -7.28 -2.97 28.30
N GLN A 208 -7.46 -4.16 27.72
CA GLN A 208 -6.48 -5.24 27.71
C GLN A 208 -5.60 -5.23 26.45
N GLY A 209 -5.81 -4.29 25.54
CA GLY A 209 -5.12 -4.21 24.27
C GLY A 209 -3.62 -3.89 24.42
N ILE A 210 -2.78 -4.58 23.66
CA ILE A 210 -1.33 -4.35 23.61
C ILE A 210 -0.98 -3.41 22.47
N GLU A 211 -0.25 -2.34 22.79
CA GLU A 211 0.33 -1.45 21.79
C GLU A 211 1.65 -2.06 21.27
N LEU A 212 1.73 -2.19 19.95
CA LEU A 212 2.90 -2.71 19.26
C LEU A 212 3.74 -1.58 18.65
N SER A 213 5.05 -1.76 18.63
CA SER A 213 5.95 -0.87 17.89
C SER A 213 5.70 -0.95 16.37
N GLY A 214 6.15 0.07 15.61
CA GLY A 214 6.05 0.06 14.15
C GLY A 214 6.68 -1.19 13.51
N GLY A 215 7.85 -1.61 14.01
CA GLY A 215 8.51 -2.82 13.53
C GLY A 215 7.75 -4.12 13.86
N GLN A 216 7.05 -4.18 15.00
CA GLN A 216 6.20 -5.34 15.31
C GLN A 216 4.96 -5.39 14.41
N TRP A 217 4.31 -4.27 14.16
CA TRP A 217 3.22 -4.19 13.20
C TRP A 217 3.65 -4.61 11.78
N GLN A 218 4.84 -4.21 11.37
CA GLN A 218 5.42 -4.60 10.09
C GLN A 218 5.63 -6.13 10.01
N ARG A 219 6.17 -6.75 11.06
CA ARG A 219 6.32 -8.21 11.15
C ARG A 219 4.97 -8.94 11.10
N ILE A 220 3.92 -8.38 11.71
CA ILE A 220 2.57 -8.94 11.58
C ILE A 220 2.06 -8.84 10.14
N ALA A 221 2.29 -7.73 9.45
CA ALA A 221 1.92 -7.60 8.04
C ALA A 221 2.60 -8.65 7.16
N ILE A 222 3.85 -8.99 7.47
CA ILE A 222 4.59 -10.05 6.79
C ILE A 222 4.07 -11.44 7.18
N ALA A 223 3.72 -11.64 8.46
CA ALA A 223 3.11 -12.89 8.91
C ALA A 223 1.80 -13.18 8.15
N ARG A 224 1.00 -12.16 7.81
CA ARG A 224 -0.19 -12.31 6.94
C ARG A 224 0.17 -12.91 5.58
N ALA A 225 1.27 -12.42 4.98
CA ALA A 225 1.73 -12.92 3.70
C ALA A 225 2.23 -14.36 3.76
N TYR A 226 2.84 -14.76 4.86
CA TYR A 226 3.29 -16.14 5.08
C TYR A 226 2.15 -17.10 5.41
N PHE A 227 1.13 -16.61 6.09
CA PHE A 227 -0.04 -17.42 6.44
C PHE A 227 -0.89 -17.76 5.21
N THR A 228 -0.87 -16.90 4.18
CA THR A 228 -1.56 -17.12 2.90
C THR A 228 -0.77 -18.14 2.08
N ASP A 229 -1.44 -19.16 1.56
CA ASP A 229 -0.83 -20.18 0.69
C ASP A 229 -0.82 -19.74 -0.79
N SER A 230 -0.28 -18.55 -1.04
CA SER A 230 -0.18 -17.93 -2.37
C SER A 230 1.05 -18.42 -3.14
N GLU A 231 0.96 -18.42 -4.46
CA GLU A 231 2.08 -18.80 -5.35
C GLU A 231 3.11 -17.66 -5.50
N PHE A 232 2.64 -16.41 -5.45
CA PHE A 232 3.46 -15.23 -5.58
C PHE A 232 3.40 -14.39 -4.32
N VAL A 233 4.56 -14.01 -3.81
CA VAL A 233 4.68 -13.09 -2.67
C VAL A 233 5.23 -11.76 -3.17
N ILE A 234 4.55 -10.68 -2.87
CA ILE A 234 4.92 -9.32 -3.30
C ILE A 234 5.17 -8.48 -2.06
N LEU A 235 6.35 -7.89 -1.98
CA LEU A 235 6.79 -7.10 -0.83
C LEU A 235 7.18 -5.69 -1.31
N ASP A 236 6.36 -4.69 -0.95
CA ASP A 236 6.63 -3.29 -1.28
C ASP A 236 7.26 -2.60 -0.06
N GLU A 237 8.58 -2.46 -0.08
CA GLU A 237 9.39 -1.88 1.00
C GLU A 237 9.11 -2.45 2.40
N PRO A 238 9.18 -3.79 2.55
CA PRO A 238 8.71 -4.46 3.77
C PRO A 238 9.57 -4.16 5.00
N THR A 239 10.65 -3.38 4.89
CA THR A 239 11.64 -3.15 5.94
C THR A 239 11.84 -1.67 6.28
N SER A 240 10.96 -0.80 5.80
CA SER A 240 11.10 0.67 5.95
C SER A 240 11.19 1.15 7.42
N ALA A 241 10.64 0.39 8.36
CA ALA A 241 10.65 0.69 9.80
C ALA A 241 11.70 -0.11 10.60
N LEU A 242 12.58 -0.89 9.94
CA LEU A 242 13.59 -1.73 10.59
C LEU A 242 14.97 -1.08 10.48
N ASP A 243 15.82 -1.36 11.48
CA ASP A 243 17.24 -1.07 11.40
C ASP A 243 17.96 -2.00 10.40
N PRO A 244 19.15 -1.66 9.90
CA PRO A 244 19.84 -2.44 8.87
C PRO A 244 20.14 -3.90 9.26
N ILE A 245 20.37 -4.18 10.54
CA ILE A 245 20.68 -5.55 11.04
C ILE A 245 19.40 -6.38 11.02
N ALA A 246 18.32 -5.86 11.58
CA ALA A 246 17.01 -6.50 11.57
C ALA A 246 16.46 -6.68 10.15
N GLU A 247 16.77 -5.75 9.26
CA GLU A 247 16.42 -5.84 7.84
C GLU A 247 17.13 -7.00 7.15
N ASN A 248 18.45 -7.13 7.30
CA ASN A 248 19.20 -8.23 6.70
C ASN A 248 18.71 -9.59 7.19
N ALA A 249 18.56 -9.76 8.51
CA ALA A 249 18.03 -10.99 9.11
C ALA A 249 16.64 -11.32 8.55
N MET A 250 15.81 -10.32 8.32
CA MET A 250 14.48 -10.50 7.75
C MET A 250 14.52 -10.94 6.28
N TYR A 251 15.37 -10.34 5.45
CA TYR A 251 15.51 -10.78 4.06
C TYR A 251 16.12 -12.17 3.95
N GLU A 252 17.09 -12.54 4.79
CA GLU A 252 17.62 -13.91 4.86
C GLU A 252 16.51 -14.91 5.23
N ASN A 253 15.66 -14.57 6.19
CA ASN A 253 14.48 -15.38 6.52
C ASN A 253 13.51 -15.47 5.34
N ILE A 254 13.20 -14.35 4.68
CA ILE A 254 12.35 -14.32 3.49
C ILE A 254 12.90 -15.26 2.40
N ALA A 255 14.16 -15.13 2.06
CA ALA A 255 14.81 -15.96 1.04
C ALA A 255 14.76 -17.45 1.38
N SER A 256 15.03 -17.82 2.64
CA SER A 256 15.00 -19.23 3.10
C SER A 256 13.60 -19.84 3.06
N ILE A 257 12.56 -19.04 3.27
CA ILE A 257 11.17 -19.47 3.39
C ILE A 257 10.50 -19.55 2.01
N LEU A 258 10.88 -18.67 1.10
CA LEU A 258 10.28 -18.56 -0.22
C LEU A 258 10.96 -19.43 -1.28
N THR A 259 11.80 -20.37 -0.90
CA THR A 259 12.55 -21.24 -1.84
C THR A 259 11.71 -21.97 -2.88
N GLN A 260 10.40 -22.09 -2.66
CA GLN A 260 9.45 -22.72 -3.60
C GLN A 260 8.41 -21.75 -4.17
N LYS A 261 8.41 -20.48 -3.75
CA LYS A 261 7.45 -19.45 -4.19
C LYS A 261 8.18 -18.39 -5.00
N SER A 262 7.50 -17.80 -5.97
CA SER A 262 8.04 -16.64 -6.66
C SER A 262 7.90 -15.40 -5.77
N CYS A 263 8.94 -14.57 -5.71
CA CYS A 263 8.92 -13.37 -4.90
C CYS A 263 9.28 -12.13 -5.74
N ILE A 264 8.47 -11.09 -5.58
CA ILE A 264 8.75 -9.77 -6.14
C ILE A 264 8.94 -8.82 -4.96
N PHE A 265 10.09 -8.23 -4.82
CA PHE A 265 10.29 -7.23 -3.79
C PHE A 265 10.80 -5.90 -4.34
N ILE A 266 10.21 -4.84 -3.82
CA ILE A 266 10.66 -3.49 -4.04
C ILE A 266 11.50 -3.09 -2.83
N SER A 267 12.71 -2.63 -3.07
CA SER A 267 13.56 -2.07 -2.03
C SER A 267 14.20 -0.76 -2.50
N HIS A 268 14.23 0.21 -1.60
CA HIS A 268 15.04 1.40 -1.75
C HIS A 268 16.48 1.17 -1.27
N ARG A 269 16.72 0.08 -0.54
CA ARG A 269 18.06 -0.30 -0.08
C ARG A 269 18.63 -1.37 -1.01
N LEU A 270 19.58 -0.96 -1.84
CA LEU A 270 20.15 -1.85 -2.88
C LEU A 270 20.94 -3.03 -2.30
N ALA A 271 21.34 -2.95 -1.02
CA ALA A 271 21.97 -4.08 -0.34
C ALA A 271 21.06 -5.33 -0.32
N SER A 272 19.76 -5.17 -0.14
CA SER A 272 18.79 -6.28 -0.18
C SER A 272 18.55 -6.80 -1.60
N ALA A 273 18.72 -5.97 -2.62
CA ALA A 273 18.55 -6.41 -4.01
C ALA A 273 19.56 -7.49 -4.44
N LYS A 274 20.70 -7.63 -3.74
CA LYS A 274 21.69 -8.70 -3.97
C LYS A 274 21.13 -10.10 -3.74
N MET A 275 20.06 -10.23 -2.96
CA MET A 275 19.46 -11.52 -2.61
C MET A 275 18.49 -12.03 -3.68
N ALA A 276 18.19 -11.17 -4.67
CA ALA A 276 17.38 -11.55 -5.81
C ALA A 276 18.19 -12.36 -6.82
N ASP A 277 17.54 -13.31 -7.47
CA ASP A 277 18.08 -14.02 -8.61
C ASP A 277 18.31 -13.05 -9.79
N ARG A 278 17.39 -12.09 -9.92
CA ARG A 278 17.40 -11.09 -10.98
C ARG A 278 16.86 -9.74 -10.50
N ILE A 279 17.47 -8.69 -11.01
CA ILE A 279 17.15 -7.29 -10.70
C ILE A 279 16.60 -6.63 -11.95
N LEU A 280 15.46 -5.97 -11.82
CA LEU A 280 14.88 -5.13 -12.87
C LEU A 280 15.01 -3.66 -12.46
N VAL A 281 15.74 -2.89 -13.26
CA VAL A 281 15.99 -1.46 -13.01
C VAL A 281 14.96 -0.64 -13.78
N LEU A 282 14.03 -0.06 -13.05
CA LEU A 282 12.98 0.79 -13.60
C LEU A 282 13.41 2.26 -13.56
N SER A 283 13.43 2.90 -14.72
CA SER A 283 13.70 4.34 -14.84
C SER A 283 12.83 4.96 -15.90
N LYS A 284 12.26 6.15 -15.61
CA LYS A 284 11.38 6.90 -16.51
C LYS A 284 10.21 6.08 -17.08
N GLY A 285 9.71 5.13 -16.29
CA GLY A 285 8.58 4.26 -16.66
C GLY A 285 8.93 3.09 -17.57
N GLN A 286 10.20 2.74 -17.72
CA GLN A 286 10.68 1.63 -18.55
C GLN A 286 11.71 0.79 -17.80
N ILE A 287 11.80 -0.51 -18.12
CA ILE A 287 12.92 -1.35 -17.69
C ILE A 287 14.15 -0.94 -18.52
N GLN A 288 15.17 -0.39 -17.86
CA GLN A 288 16.41 0.07 -18.50
C GLN A 288 17.52 -0.97 -18.42
N GLU A 289 17.56 -1.70 -17.33
CA GLU A 289 18.58 -2.73 -17.11
C GLU A 289 17.92 -3.95 -16.45
N GLU A 290 18.46 -5.12 -16.76
CA GLU A 290 18.04 -6.39 -16.23
C GLU A 290 19.25 -7.31 -16.11
N GLY A 291 19.36 -8.03 -15.00
CA GLY A 291 20.44 -8.97 -14.73
C GLY A 291 20.62 -9.26 -13.24
N SER A 292 21.57 -10.11 -12.91
CA SER A 292 22.02 -10.35 -11.54
C SER A 292 22.80 -9.14 -10.98
N HIS A 293 22.97 -9.09 -9.66
CA HIS A 293 23.79 -8.06 -9.03
C HIS A 293 25.20 -7.95 -9.65
N ALA A 294 25.86 -9.10 -9.86
CA ALA A 294 27.21 -9.14 -10.39
C ALA A 294 27.27 -8.58 -11.82
N GLU A 295 26.37 -9.03 -12.70
CA GLU A 295 26.29 -8.56 -14.08
C GLU A 295 26.03 -7.06 -14.19
N LEU A 296 25.10 -6.52 -13.37
CA LEU A 296 24.76 -5.11 -13.39
C LEU A 296 25.89 -4.22 -12.83
N MET A 297 26.62 -4.71 -11.82
CA MET A 297 27.81 -4.03 -11.30
C MET A 297 28.95 -4.00 -12.34
N GLU A 298 29.17 -5.08 -13.07
CA GLU A 298 30.17 -5.18 -14.13
C GLU A 298 29.86 -4.25 -15.31
N ARG A 299 28.57 -4.17 -15.71
CA ARG A 299 28.11 -3.25 -16.77
C ARG A 299 28.33 -1.77 -16.43
N GLY A 300 28.40 -1.41 -15.14
CA GLY A 300 28.68 -0.03 -14.71
C GLY A 300 27.57 0.96 -15.08
N GLY A 301 26.33 0.51 -15.22
CA GLY A 301 25.19 1.32 -15.63
C GLY A 301 24.44 1.98 -14.44
N ILE A 302 23.14 2.24 -14.66
CA ILE A 302 22.26 2.94 -13.69
C ILE A 302 22.26 2.23 -12.32
N TYR A 303 22.18 0.88 -12.33
CA TYR A 303 22.22 0.10 -11.10
C TYR A 303 23.52 0.29 -10.32
N ALA A 304 24.66 0.18 -10.99
CA ALA A 304 25.95 0.30 -10.37
C ALA A 304 26.17 1.70 -9.78
N ASP A 305 25.71 2.75 -10.48
CA ASP A 305 25.80 4.13 -9.98
C ASP A 305 24.92 4.34 -8.74
N MET A 306 23.68 3.86 -8.77
CA MET A 306 22.78 3.90 -7.61
C MET A 306 23.39 3.15 -6.41
N TYR A 307 23.98 1.97 -6.67
CA TYR A 307 24.58 1.14 -5.63
C TYR A 307 25.80 1.82 -4.98
N ARG A 308 26.71 2.39 -5.80
CA ARG A 308 27.88 3.13 -5.31
C ARG A 308 27.50 4.36 -4.50
N MET A 309 26.53 5.13 -4.97
CA MET A 309 26.00 6.30 -4.23
C MET A 309 25.46 5.90 -2.86
N GLN A 310 24.72 4.79 -2.80
CA GLN A 310 24.14 4.34 -1.54
C GLN A 310 25.21 3.78 -0.59
N SER A 311 26.18 3.01 -1.08
CA SER A 311 27.30 2.48 -0.28
C SER A 311 28.17 3.58 0.30
N SER A 312 28.53 4.58 -0.49
CA SER A 312 29.37 5.70 -0.03
C SER A 312 28.67 6.53 1.06
N TRP A 313 27.35 6.63 1.01
CA TRP A 313 26.60 7.32 2.06
C TRP A 313 26.66 6.58 3.41
N TYR A 314 26.59 5.23 3.39
CA TYR A 314 26.70 4.40 4.59
C TYR A 314 28.12 4.41 5.18
N GLU A 315 29.16 4.38 4.34
CA GLU A 315 30.56 4.41 4.79
C GLU A 315 30.90 5.75 5.47
N ASN A 316 30.44 6.87 4.90
CA ASN A 316 30.71 8.20 5.45
C ASN A 316 29.97 8.49 6.77
N HIS A 317 28.76 7.95 6.97
CA HIS A 317 27.98 8.17 8.19
C HIS A 317 28.14 7.05 9.24
N GLY A 318 28.72 5.90 8.87
CA GLY A 318 29.12 4.84 9.81
C GLY A 318 30.30 5.27 10.69
N SER A 319 31.29 5.92 10.10
CA SER A 319 32.49 6.41 10.81
C SER A 319 32.20 7.57 11.78
N GLU A 320 31.20 8.39 11.53
CA GLU A 320 30.81 9.48 12.46
C GLU A 320 30.13 8.94 13.73
N ARG A 321 29.39 7.84 13.66
CA ARG A 321 28.73 7.22 14.82
C ARG A 321 29.69 6.46 15.73
N GLU A 322 30.73 5.83 15.18
CA GLU A 322 31.77 5.19 15.99
C GLU A 322 32.60 6.22 16.78
N CYS A 323 32.88 7.39 16.21
CA CYS A 323 33.52 8.50 16.93
C CYS A 323 32.68 9.09 18.06
N ASP A 324 31.35 9.12 17.91
CA ASP A 324 30.44 9.64 18.97
C ASP A 324 30.23 8.63 20.10
N GLU A 325 30.28 7.32 19.84
CA GLU A 325 30.20 6.30 20.89
C GLU A 325 31.51 6.17 21.67
N GLU A 326 32.66 6.35 21.05
CA GLU A 326 33.95 6.44 21.76
C GLU A 326 34.03 7.67 22.67
N ASN A 327 33.55 8.82 22.21
CA ASN A 327 33.51 10.04 23.02
C ASN A 327 32.52 10.00 24.19
N ARG A 328 31.46 9.18 24.12
CA ARG A 328 30.52 8.96 25.26
C ARG A 328 31.04 8.02 26.34
N LYS A 329 32.12 7.26 26.08
CA LYS A 329 32.77 6.40 27.09
C LYS A 329 33.76 7.13 27.99
N TYR A 330 34.02 8.41 27.70
CA TYR A 330 34.98 9.25 28.45
C TYR A 330 34.33 10.47 29.12
N ILE A 331 32.99 10.56 29.18
CA ILE A 331 32.23 11.47 30.02
C ILE A 331 31.37 10.63 30.97
#